data_5491dcc5d327689a7e4041d9c3733337
#
_entry.id   5491dcc5d327689a7e4041d9c3733337
#
_cell.length_a   1.000
_cell.length_b   1.000
_cell.length_c   1.000
_cell.angle_alpha   90.00
_cell.angle_beta   90.00
_cell.angle_gamma   90.00
#
_symmetry.space_group_name_H-M   'P 1'
#
loop_
_entity.id
_entity.type
_entity.pdbx_description
1 polymer ?
#
loop_
_entity_poly.entity_id
_entity_poly.type
_entity_poly.pdbx_seq_one_letter_code
_entity_poly.pdbx_strand_id
1 'polypeptide(L)'
;MLSRLKAKSRLAPIERQADSLLGDEALSEVMPNSVAVWSAGGSTGKSTLALNLAAALRTAKSSVALIDADTYSPSLDLMLGLQERTAGLLAVARLARQERYTDTEHERLITQVGDARHPLEFVAGLASIARWPELETFGIQAACEQLSHRTNFQVFDLASPLDSSLIEPEYATPRNLVTRFVVGRCSSIVAVTAPDPVSVARLIREFGELRKISKGRILIVVNRFRTSVLGVNARRQLLDVLREHLGDFEVLFVPDEPALLDSAVAKSAAAYWMRPRCNYSRAVKSLASAIEAGAST
;
A
#
# COMPACT_ATOMS: atom_id res chain seq x y z
N MET A 1 -46.78 -25.22 29.72
CA MET A 1 -46.47 -25.96 28.47
C MET A 1 -45.76 -25.03 27.49
N LEU A 2 -44.53 -24.67 27.81
CA LEU A 2 -43.66 -23.83 27.00
C LEU A 2 -42.23 -24.31 27.23
N SER A 3 -41.94 -25.48 26.66
CA SER A 3 -40.58 -26.00 26.61
C SER A 3 -40.26 -26.33 25.16
N ARG A 4 -39.06 -25.95 24.76
CA ARG A 4 -38.36 -26.31 23.52
C ARG A 4 -38.55 -25.40 22.31
N LEU A 5 -37.66 -24.44 22.23
CA LEU A 5 -36.99 -24.11 20.98
C LEU A 5 -35.58 -23.56 21.33
N LYS A 6 -34.71 -24.45 21.72
CA LYS A 6 -33.26 -24.22 21.60
C LYS A 6 -32.88 -24.47 20.15
N ALA A 7 -33.01 -23.47 19.31
CA ALA A 7 -32.31 -23.41 18.06
C ALA A 7 -30.82 -23.22 18.36
N LYS A 8 -30.05 -24.30 18.30
CA LYS A 8 -28.59 -24.22 18.19
C LYS A 8 -28.27 -23.53 16.87
N SER A 9 -27.91 -22.25 16.94
CA SER A 9 -27.28 -21.55 15.83
C SER A 9 -25.92 -22.24 15.59
N ARG A 10 -25.89 -23.12 14.62
CA ARG A 10 -24.64 -23.59 14.02
C ARG A 10 -24.17 -22.52 13.02
N LEU A 11 -23.76 -21.39 13.52
CA LEU A 11 -22.79 -20.54 12.85
C LEU A 11 -21.42 -21.09 13.21
N ALA A 12 -20.99 -22.11 12.49
CA ALA A 12 -19.58 -22.50 12.46
C ALA A 12 -18.81 -21.33 11.81
N PRO A 13 -17.63 -21.00 12.34
CA PRO A 13 -16.99 -19.72 12.06
C PRO A 13 -16.48 -19.69 10.62
N ILE A 14 -17.12 -18.87 9.81
CA ILE A 14 -16.66 -18.41 8.47
C ILE A 14 -15.25 -17.76 8.59
N GLU A 15 -14.92 -17.22 9.75
CA GLU A 15 -13.57 -16.68 10.07
C GLU A 15 -12.42 -17.68 9.84
N ARG A 16 -12.62 -18.97 10.11
CA ARG A 16 -11.58 -19.99 9.87
C ARG A 16 -11.40 -20.34 8.39
N GLN A 17 -12.37 -20.09 7.54
CA GLN A 17 -12.25 -20.37 6.10
C GLN A 17 -11.48 -19.29 5.34
N ALA A 18 -11.58 -18.03 5.74
CA ALA A 18 -10.81 -16.94 5.12
C ALA A 18 -9.30 -17.07 5.43
N ASP A 19 -8.96 -17.44 6.68
CA ASP A 19 -7.56 -17.70 7.08
C ASP A 19 -7.02 -19.03 6.53
N SER A 20 -7.87 -20.05 6.31
CA SER A 20 -7.44 -21.33 5.75
C SER A 20 -7.23 -21.33 4.23
N LEU A 21 -7.79 -20.35 3.52
CA LEU A 21 -7.50 -20.13 2.10
C LEU A 21 -6.09 -19.55 1.86
N LEU A 22 -5.51 -18.97 2.91
CA LEU A 22 -4.13 -18.58 3.00
C LEU A 22 -3.40 -19.74 3.69
N GLY A 23 -2.94 -20.75 2.95
CA GLY A 23 -2.23 -21.90 3.54
C GLY A 23 -1.14 -21.45 4.52
N ASP A 24 -1.21 -21.89 5.78
CA ASP A 24 -0.43 -21.38 6.94
C ASP A 24 1.10 -21.41 6.73
N GLU A 25 1.63 -22.27 5.90
CA GLU A 25 3.08 -22.38 5.65
C GLU A 25 3.58 -21.43 4.55
N ALA A 26 2.78 -21.15 3.50
CA ALA A 26 3.16 -20.23 2.42
C ALA A 26 3.10 -18.76 2.86
N LEU A 27 2.43 -18.45 3.98
CA LEU A 27 2.22 -17.10 4.53
C LEU A 27 3.30 -16.69 5.55
N SER A 28 4.30 -17.52 5.82
CA SER A 28 5.20 -17.26 6.95
C SER A 28 6.35 -16.30 6.64
N GLU A 29 6.71 -16.10 5.39
CA GLU A 29 7.91 -15.36 5.04
C GLU A 29 7.64 -13.89 4.67
N VAL A 30 8.38 -12.98 5.32
CA VAL A 30 8.34 -11.54 5.04
C VAL A 30 9.06 -11.29 3.71
N MET A 31 8.43 -10.55 2.81
CA MET A 31 9.04 -10.09 1.57
C MET A 31 10.08 -9.01 1.88
N PRO A 32 11.38 -9.23 1.64
CA PRO A 32 12.40 -8.25 1.92
C PRO A 32 12.24 -7.01 1.02
N ASN A 33 12.65 -5.85 1.51
CA ASN A 33 12.63 -4.59 0.76
C ASN A 33 11.26 -4.24 0.13
N SER A 34 10.19 -4.65 0.79
CA SER A 34 8.83 -4.39 0.35
C SER A 34 8.14 -3.39 1.28
N VAL A 35 7.39 -2.46 0.69
CA VAL A 35 6.73 -1.37 1.40
C VAL A 35 5.26 -1.33 1.05
N ALA A 36 4.41 -1.53 2.03
CA ALA A 36 2.97 -1.35 1.91
C ALA A 36 2.59 0.10 2.29
N VAL A 37 2.06 0.88 1.37
CA VAL A 37 1.50 2.20 1.66
C VAL A 37 0.00 2.05 1.82
N TRP A 38 -0.47 2.24 3.05
CA TRP A 38 -1.84 1.99 3.46
C TRP A 38 -2.45 3.16 4.24
N SER A 39 -3.76 3.28 4.24
CA SER A 39 -4.50 4.22 5.09
C SER A 39 -5.85 3.64 5.49
N ALA A 40 -6.36 4.03 6.64
CA ALA A 40 -7.67 3.61 7.16
C ALA A 40 -8.87 4.21 6.40
N GLY A 41 -8.66 4.79 5.23
CA GLY A 41 -9.69 5.41 4.39
C GLY A 41 -9.59 6.93 4.34
N GLY A 42 -10.40 7.51 3.44
CA GLY A 42 -10.39 8.95 3.18
C GLY A 42 -9.25 9.40 2.26
N SER A 43 -9.27 10.68 1.90
CA SER A 43 -8.30 11.29 0.99
C SER A 43 -7.01 11.70 1.72
N THR A 44 -6.31 10.77 2.34
CA THR A 44 -5.06 11.04 3.08
C THR A 44 -3.86 11.35 2.19
N GLY A 45 -3.98 11.16 0.86
CA GLY A 45 -2.90 11.30 -0.10
C GLY A 45 -1.98 10.09 -0.17
N LYS A 46 -2.47 8.90 0.19
CA LYS A 46 -1.78 7.62 0.17
C LYS A 46 -1.08 7.35 -1.18
N SER A 47 -1.82 7.35 -2.30
CA SER A 47 -1.29 7.07 -3.64
C SER A 47 -0.24 8.09 -4.09
N THR A 48 -0.46 9.37 -3.78
CA THR A 48 0.54 10.44 -4.01
C THR A 48 1.82 10.17 -3.22
N LEU A 49 1.69 9.74 -1.96
CA LEU A 49 2.84 9.41 -1.12
C LEU A 49 3.55 8.15 -1.65
N ALA A 50 2.83 7.11 -2.07
CA ALA A 50 3.39 5.89 -2.66
C ALA A 50 4.26 6.20 -3.89
N LEU A 51 3.73 6.99 -4.83
CA LEU A 51 4.47 7.43 -6.02
C LEU A 51 5.76 8.20 -5.64
N ASN A 52 5.65 9.16 -4.72
CA ASN A 52 6.79 9.99 -4.34
C ASN A 52 7.82 9.22 -3.49
N LEU A 53 7.37 8.26 -2.67
CA LEU A 53 8.25 7.36 -1.93
C LEU A 53 9.03 6.45 -2.88
N ALA A 54 8.35 5.83 -3.85
CA ALA A 54 9.00 5.03 -4.88
C ALA A 54 10.05 5.87 -5.65
N ALA A 55 9.71 7.11 -5.99
CA ALA A 55 10.62 8.05 -6.64
C ALA A 55 11.84 8.41 -5.76
N ALA A 56 11.68 8.46 -4.44
CA ALA A 56 12.78 8.75 -3.50
C ALA A 56 13.68 7.55 -3.24
N LEU A 57 13.13 6.33 -3.21
CA LEU A 57 13.87 5.06 -3.09
C LEU A 57 14.65 4.74 -4.37
N ARG A 58 14.18 5.22 -5.53
CA ARG A 58 14.83 5.00 -6.82
C ARG A 58 16.11 5.83 -6.94
N THR A 59 17.24 5.18 -6.99
CA THR A 59 18.57 5.80 -7.10
C THR A 59 19.37 5.14 -8.22
N ALA A 60 20.57 5.63 -8.50
CA ALA A 60 21.48 4.98 -9.46
C ALA A 60 21.86 3.52 -9.08
N LYS A 61 21.74 3.19 -7.79
CA LYS A 61 22.11 1.87 -7.22
C LYS A 61 20.91 1.02 -6.83
N SER A 62 19.68 1.55 -6.91
CA SER A 62 18.48 0.90 -6.41
C SER A 62 17.37 0.98 -7.44
N SER A 63 16.92 -0.15 -7.97
CA SER A 63 15.72 -0.29 -8.82
C SER A 63 14.48 -0.42 -7.94
N VAL A 64 13.34 0.11 -8.41
CA VAL A 64 12.10 0.14 -7.64
C VAL A 64 10.92 -0.19 -8.54
N ALA A 65 10.10 -1.15 -8.12
CA ALA A 65 8.77 -1.38 -8.67
C ALA A 65 7.72 -0.62 -7.85
N LEU A 66 6.94 0.24 -8.50
CA LEU A 66 5.75 0.86 -7.95
C LEU A 66 4.53 0.07 -8.43
N ILE A 67 3.77 -0.50 -7.51
CA ILE A 67 2.69 -1.43 -7.81
C ILE A 67 1.37 -0.84 -7.34
N ASP A 68 0.44 -0.60 -8.27
CA ASP A 68 -0.93 -0.23 -7.94
C ASP A 68 -1.71 -1.50 -7.56
N ALA A 69 -1.85 -1.73 -6.27
CA ALA A 69 -2.55 -2.87 -5.69
C ALA A 69 -3.89 -2.48 -5.05
N ASP A 70 -4.42 -1.28 -5.38
CA ASP A 70 -5.73 -0.84 -4.93
C ASP A 70 -6.84 -1.50 -5.77
N THR A 71 -7.45 -2.55 -5.24
CA THR A 71 -8.54 -3.29 -5.90
C THR A 71 -9.88 -2.56 -5.88
N TYR A 72 -9.99 -1.43 -5.18
CA TYR A 72 -11.21 -0.61 -5.09
C TYR A 72 -11.17 0.61 -5.99
N SER A 73 -10.01 1.27 -6.08
CA SER A 73 -9.88 2.55 -6.80
C SER A 73 -8.45 2.75 -7.29
N PRO A 74 -7.94 1.89 -8.20
CA PRO A 74 -6.61 2.07 -8.79
C PRO A 74 -6.53 3.42 -9.48
N SER A 75 -5.45 4.17 -9.24
CA SER A 75 -5.35 5.56 -9.68
C SER A 75 -3.96 6.01 -10.12
N LEU A 76 -2.94 5.20 -9.90
CA LEU A 76 -1.57 5.59 -10.22
C LEU A 76 -1.33 5.74 -11.73
N ASP A 77 -2.00 4.96 -12.56
CA ASP A 77 -1.98 5.09 -14.03
C ASP A 77 -2.46 6.50 -14.46
N LEU A 78 -3.55 6.97 -13.88
CA LEU A 78 -4.10 8.31 -14.14
C LEU A 78 -3.16 9.41 -13.65
N MET A 79 -2.56 9.24 -12.47
CA MET A 79 -1.58 10.19 -11.92
C MET A 79 -0.31 10.29 -12.77
N LEU A 80 0.05 9.19 -13.43
CA LEU A 80 1.20 9.09 -14.34
C LEU A 80 0.86 9.45 -15.79
N GLY A 81 -0.40 9.83 -16.09
CA GLY A 81 -0.83 10.25 -17.42
C GLY A 81 -0.82 9.12 -18.46
N LEU A 82 -0.90 7.88 -18.00
CA LEU A 82 -0.88 6.72 -18.90
C LEU A 82 -2.27 6.54 -19.52
N GLN A 83 -2.34 6.69 -20.85
CA GLN A 83 -3.61 6.64 -21.58
C GLN A 83 -4.11 5.20 -21.81
N GLU A 84 -3.18 4.27 -21.97
CA GLU A 84 -3.51 2.86 -22.16
C GLU A 84 -3.41 2.13 -20.83
N ARG A 85 -4.53 1.56 -20.38
CA ARG A 85 -4.54 0.69 -19.19
C ARG A 85 -3.96 -0.66 -19.58
N THR A 86 -2.72 -0.87 -19.20
CA THR A 86 -2.09 -2.20 -19.32
C THR A 86 -2.74 -3.17 -18.33
N ALA A 87 -2.69 -4.46 -18.63
CA ALA A 87 -3.27 -5.48 -17.76
C ALA A 87 -2.48 -5.70 -16.44
N GLY A 88 -1.43 -4.92 -16.22
CA GLY A 88 -0.67 -4.73 -14.98
C GLY A 88 -0.58 -5.93 -14.05
N LEU A 89 -0.87 -5.70 -12.78
CA LEU A 89 -0.75 -6.66 -11.69
C LEU A 89 -1.46 -7.99 -11.98
N LEU A 90 -2.66 -7.95 -12.58
CA LEU A 90 -3.41 -9.17 -12.88
C LEU A 90 -2.72 -10.04 -13.93
N ALA A 91 -2.14 -9.43 -14.97
CA ALA A 91 -1.42 -10.18 -16.00
C ALA A 91 -0.09 -10.75 -15.46
N VAL A 92 0.65 -9.96 -14.66
CA VAL A 92 1.85 -10.43 -13.97
C VAL A 92 1.51 -11.63 -13.07
N ALA A 93 0.48 -11.51 -12.23
CA ALA A 93 0.04 -12.57 -11.32
C ALA A 93 -0.33 -13.86 -12.07
N ARG A 94 -1.08 -13.72 -13.18
CA ARG A 94 -1.49 -14.86 -14.00
C ARG A 94 -0.32 -15.55 -14.69
N LEU A 95 0.58 -14.79 -15.31
CA LEU A 95 1.73 -15.36 -16.01
C LEU A 95 2.76 -15.94 -15.04
N ALA A 96 3.00 -15.28 -13.90
CA ALA A 96 3.89 -15.77 -12.86
C ALA A 96 3.39 -17.11 -12.29
N ARG A 97 2.10 -17.22 -11.97
CA ARG A 97 1.50 -18.49 -11.51
C ARG A 97 1.63 -19.61 -12.52
N GLN A 98 1.64 -19.29 -13.81
CA GLN A 98 1.77 -20.26 -14.90
C GLN A 98 3.23 -20.55 -15.28
N GLU A 99 4.21 -20.01 -14.57
CA GLU A 99 5.64 -20.09 -14.85
C GLU A 99 5.99 -19.58 -16.27
N ARG A 100 5.21 -18.62 -16.77
CA ARG A 100 5.32 -18.02 -18.11
C ARG A 100 5.74 -16.55 -18.09
N TYR A 101 6.08 -16.00 -16.93
CA TYR A 101 6.53 -14.62 -16.78
C TYR A 101 8.02 -14.51 -17.16
N THR A 102 8.27 -14.31 -18.45
CA THR A 102 9.61 -14.14 -19.03
C THR A 102 10.04 -12.68 -19.03
N ASP A 103 11.30 -12.39 -19.38
CA ASP A 103 11.80 -11.02 -19.53
C ASP A 103 11.04 -10.26 -20.63
N THR A 104 10.69 -10.93 -21.74
CA THR A 104 9.85 -10.34 -22.81
C THR A 104 8.46 -9.94 -22.27
N GLU A 105 7.85 -10.77 -21.42
CA GLU A 105 6.57 -10.44 -20.80
C GLU A 105 6.72 -9.31 -19.78
N HIS A 106 7.83 -9.27 -19.05
CA HIS A 106 8.14 -8.17 -18.15
C HIS A 106 8.23 -6.84 -18.91
N GLU A 107 9.03 -6.76 -19.96
CA GLU A 107 9.15 -5.56 -20.80
C GLU A 107 7.81 -5.12 -21.41
N ARG A 108 6.95 -6.06 -21.75
CA ARG A 108 5.62 -5.80 -22.32
C ARG A 108 4.61 -5.28 -21.30
N LEU A 109 4.67 -5.75 -20.07
CA LEU A 109 3.65 -5.48 -19.04
C LEU A 109 4.03 -4.33 -18.10
N ILE A 110 5.32 -4.08 -17.93
CA ILE A 110 5.82 -3.08 -17.00
C ILE A 110 6.11 -1.78 -17.76
N THR A 111 5.52 -0.70 -17.25
CA THR A 111 5.74 0.63 -17.84
C THR A 111 6.89 1.33 -17.13
N GLN A 112 7.90 1.77 -17.91
CA GLN A 112 8.98 2.59 -17.35
C GLN A 112 8.51 4.04 -17.24
N VAL A 113 8.56 4.63 -16.03
CA VAL A 113 8.08 5.99 -15.78
C VAL A 113 9.14 6.85 -15.09
N GLY A 114 9.08 8.15 -15.33
CA GLY A 114 9.95 9.14 -14.67
C GLY A 114 11.22 9.48 -15.43
N ASP A 115 12.36 9.63 -14.73
CA ASP A 115 13.65 9.99 -15.35
C ASP A 115 14.18 8.83 -16.21
N ALA A 116 14.43 9.09 -17.49
CA ALA A 116 14.94 8.08 -18.43
C ALA A 116 16.28 7.43 -18.01
N ARG A 117 17.09 8.12 -17.19
CA ARG A 117 18.35 7.57 -16.66
C ARG A 117 18.12 6.60 -15.50
N HIS A 118 17.04 6.80 -14.77
CA HIS A 118 16.69 6.02 -13.59
C HIS A 118 15.17 5.83 -13.52
N PRO A 119 14.56 5.09 -14.47
CA PRO A 119 13.11 4.94 -14.50
C PRO A 119 12.62 4.10 -13.33
N LEU A 120 11.39 4.36 -12.88
CA LEU A 120 10.61 3.46 -12.03
C LEU A 120 9.93 2.41 -12.91
N GLU A 121 9.90 1.19 -12.45
CA GLU A 121 9.07 0.14 -13.00
C GLU A 121 7.65 0.28 -12.44
N PHE A 122 6.70 0.64 -13.26
CA PHE A 122 5.31 0.77 -12.86
C PHE A 122 4.49 -0.45 -13.27
N VAL A 123 3.88 -1.09 -12.27
CA VAL A 123 2.93 -2.19 -12.43
C VAL A 123 1.52 -1.61 -12.25
N ALA A 124 0.80 -1.46 -13.35
CA ALA A 124 -0.55 -0.90 -13.33
C ALA A 124 -1.52 -1.78 -12.51
N GLY A 125 -2.51 -1.16 -11.90
CA GLY A 125 -3.58 -1.84 -11.18
C GLY A 125 -4.58 -2.55 -12.10
N LEU A 126 -5.76 -2.81 -11.57
CA LEU A 126 -6.83 -3.42 -12.35
C LEU A 126 -7.36 -2.46 -13.42
N ALA A 127 -7.29 -2.86 -14.69
CA ALA A 127 -7.90 -2.10 -15.78
C ALA A 127 -9.44 -2.00 -15.65
N SER A 128 -10.06 -3.00 -15.04
CA SER A 128 -11.47 -3.00 -14.61
C SER A 128 -11.54 -3.52 -13.18
N ILE A 129 -12.14 -2.72 -12.29
CA ILE A 129 -12.31 -3.11 -10.89
C ILE A 129 -13.16 -4.37 -10.72
N ALA A 130 -14.07 -4.67 -11.66
CA ALA A 130 -14.87 -5.88 -11.63
C ALA A 130 -14.04 -7.18 -11.73
N ARG A 131 -12.77 -7.08 -12.13
CA ARG A 131 -11.87 -8.22 -12.27
C ARG A 131 -11.08 -8.57 -11.01
N TRP A 132 -11.33 -7.88 -9.89
CA TRP A 132 -10.66 -8.18 -8.62
C TRP A 132 -10.77 -9.66 -8.19
N PRO A 133 -11.84 -10.43 -8.48
CA PRO A 133 -11.92 -11.84 -8.08
C PRO A 133 -10.90 -12.74 -8.78
N GLU A 134 -10.30 -12.28 -9.88
CA GLU A 134 -9.23 -13.02 -10.58
C GLU A 134 -7.86 -12.91 -9.89
N LEU A 135 -7.71 -12.00 -8.92
CA LEU A 135 -6.48 -11.87 -8.11
C LEU A 135 -6.51 -12.86 -6.95
N GLU A 136 -5.95 -14.02 -7.18
CA GLU A 136 -5.82 -15.09 -6.19
C GLU A 136 -4.49 -14.97 -5.42
N THR A 137 -4.44 -15.47 -4.18
CA THR A 137 -3.26 -15.43 -3.29
C THR A 137 -1.99 -15.94 -3.95
N PHE A 138 -2.05 -17.13 -4.55
CA PHE A 138 -0.88 -17.72 -5.22
C PHE A 138 -0.38 -16.91 -6.41
N GLY A 139 -1.31 -16.28 -7.15
CA GLY A 139 -0.94 -15.41 -8.27
C GLY A 139 -0.22 -14.15 -7.78
N ILE A 140 -0.72 -13.51 -6.71
CA ILE A 140 -0.09 -12.34 -6.10
C ILE A 140 1.28 -12.70 -5.51
N GLN A 141 1.39 -13.83 -4.83
CA GLN A 141 2.67 -14.32 -4.31
C GLN A 141 3.69 -14.49 -5.43
N ALA A 142 3.34 -15.24 -6.47
CA ALA A 142 4.22 -15.46 -7.62
C ALA A 142 4.61 -14.15 -8.32
N ALA A 143 3.68 -13.18 -8.42
CA ALA A 143 3.99 -11.85 -8.96
C ALA A 143 5.02 -11.12 -8.10
N CYS A 144 4.84 -11.10 -6.78
CA CYS A 144 5.78 -10.46 -5.86
C CYS A 144 7.18 -11.09 -5.94
N GLU A 145 7.26 -12.42 -6.00
CA GLU A 145 8.52 -13.15 -6.17
C GLU A 145 9.21 -12.78 -7.48
N GLN A 146 8.50 -12.81 -8.60
CA GLN A 146 9.06 -12.46 -9.91
C GLN A 146 9.54 -11.01 -9.98
N LEU A 147 8.84 -10.08 -9.34
CA LEU A 147 9.25 -8.67 -9.26
C LEU A 147 10.45 -8.47 -8.33
N SER A 148 10.54 -9.21 -7.22
CA SER A 148 11.68 -9.12 -6.27
C SER A 148 13.00 -9.59 -6.88
N HIS A 149 12.94 -10.50 -7.85
CA HIS A 149 14.13 -10.93 -8.60
C HIS A 149 14.68 -9.86 -9.57
N ARG A 150 13.85 -8.85 -9.91
CA ARG A 150 14.16 -7.81 -10.90
C ARG A 150 14.38 -6.43 -10.30
N THR A 151 13.80 -6.17 -9.13
CA THR A 151 13.88 -4.86 -8.46
C THR A 151 14.36 -4.98 -7.03
N ASN A 152 15.12 -3.97 -6.58
CA ASN A 152 15.64 -3.93 -5.21
C ASN A 152 14.52 -3.62 -4.18
N PHE A 153 13.55 -2.78 -4.56
CA PHE A 153 12.42 -2.42 -3.70
C PHE A 153 11.08 -2.61 -4.44
N GLN A 154 10.06 -2.97 -3.68
CA GLN A 154 8.68 -3.00 -4.12
C GLN A 154 7.84 -2.06 -3.25
N VAL A 155 7.16 -1.09 -3.87
CA VAL A 155 6.26 -0.16 -3.19
C VAL A 155 4.84 -0.41 -3.66
N PHE A 156 3.96 -0.82 -2.74
CA PHE A 156 2.57 -1.15 -3.03
C PHE A 156 1.65 0.00 -2.58
N ASP A 157 0.85 0.54 -3.48
CA ASP A 157 -0.30 1.38 -3.15
C ASP A 157 -1.52 0.51 -2.91
N LEU A 158 -2.06 0.50 -1.68
CA LEU A 158 -3.06 -0.47 -1.23
C LEU A 158 -4.45 0.15 -1.07
N ALA A 159 -5.49 -0.66 -1.21
CA ALA A 159 -6.83 -0.33 -0.76
C ALA A 159 -6.90 -0.16 0.76
N SER A 160 -7.91 0.57 1.24
CA SER A 160 -8.08 0.82 2.68
C SER A 160 -8.65 -0.34 3.50
N PRO A 161 -9.64 -1.11 3.05
CA PRO A 161 -10.30 -2.11 3.89
C PRO A 161 -9.36 -3.24 4.32
N LEU A 162 -9.32 -3.50 5.64
CA LEU A 162 -8.61 -4.64 6.26
C LEU A 162 -9.57 -5.65 6.90
N ASP A 163 -10.85 -5.35 6.98
CA ASP A 163 -11.86 -6.17 7.64
C ASP A 163 -11.97 -7.55 6.98
N SER A 164 -11.86 -8.61 7.79
CA SER A 164 -12.02 -10.01 7.35
C SER A 164 -13.48 -10.39 7.08
N SER A 165 -14.45 -9.61 7.55
CA SER A 165 -15.88 -9.86 7.36
C SER A 165 -16.42 -9.45 6.00
N LEU A 166 -15.62 -8.76 5.17
CA LEU A 166 -16.00 -8.30 3.83
C LEU A 166 -15.97 -9.41 2.77
N ILE A 167 -16.48 -10.58 3.09
CA ILE A 167 -16.67 -11.66 2.11
C ILE A 167 -18.01 -11.42 1.43
N GLU A 168 -17.96 -11.04 0.15
CA GLU A 168 -19.16 -11.01 -0.69
C GLU A 168 -19.61 -12.46 -0.95
N PRO A 169 -20.86 -12.86 -0.59
CA PRO A 169 -21.29 -14.26 -0.67
C PRO A 169 -21.18 -14.88 -2.06
N GLU A 170 -21.16 -14.05 -3.10
CA GLU A 170 -21.07 -14.46 -4.51
C GLU A 170 -19.65 -14.82 -4.95
N TYR A 171 -18.63 -14.44 -4.17
CA TYR A 171 -17.22 -14.64 -4.52
C TYR A 171 -16.49 -15.40 -3.42
N ALA A 172 -15.75 -16.42 -3.82
CA ALA A 172 -14.90 -17.18 -2.89
C ALA A 172 -13.70 -16.35 -2.37
N THR A 173 -13.33 -15.28 -3.09
CA THR A 173 -12.18 -14.43 -2.79
C THR A 173 -12.64 -13.10 -2.16
N PRO A 174 -12.16 -12.71 -0.97
CA PRO A 174 -12.44 -11.39 -0.40
C PRO A 174 -11.84 -10.27 -1.24
N ARG A 175 -12.56 -9.17 -1.47
CA ARG A 175 -12.08 -8.06 -2.29
C ARG A 175 -10.82 -7.39 -1.74
N ASN A 176 -10.63 -7.41 -0.43
CA ASN A 176 -9.43 -6.90 0.25
C ASN A 176 -8.31 -7.93 0.40
N LEU A 177 -8.40 -9.08 -0.26
CA LEU A 177 -7.39 -10.14 -0.20
C LEU A 177 -5.98 -9.62 -0.48
N VAL A 178 -5.82 -8.83 -1.57
CA VAL A 178 -4.52 -8.27 -1.96
C VAL A 178 -3.97 -7.37 -0.87
N THR A 179 -4.79 -6.48 -0.31
CA THR A 179 -4.39 -5.58 0.78
C THR A 179 -3.93 -6.36 2.00
N ARG A 180 -4.72 -7.35 2.46
CA ARG A 180 -4.37 -8.19 3.61
C ARG A 180 -3.11 -9.01 3.36
N PHE A 181 -2.99 -9.61 2.20
CA PHE A 181 -1.81 -10.38 1.79
C PHE A 181 -0.54 -9.52 1.82
N VAL A 182 -0.56 -8.35 1.17
CA VAL A 182 0.61 -7.46 1.09
C VAL A 182 0.97 -6.90 2.47
N VAL A 183 -0.01 -6.41 3.25
CA VAL A 183 0.22 -5.94 4.63
C VAL A 183 0.83 -7.04 5.51
N GLY A 184 0.35 -8.28 5.37
CA GLY A 184 0.84 -9.42 6.16
C GLY A 184 2.27 -9.85 5.82
N ARG A 185 2.82 -9.41 4.68
CA ARG A 185 4.12 -9.89 4.17
C ARG A 185 5.15 -8.80 3.89
N CYS A 186 4.77 -7.54 3.78
CA CYS A 186 5.74 -6.48 3.59
C CYS A 186 6.67 -6.32 4.79
N SER A 187 7.95 -6.02 4.50
CA SER A 187 8.94 -5.71 5.53
C SER A 187 8.68 -4.37 6.22
N SER A 188 8.02 -3.44 5.52
CA SER A 188 7.65 -2.14 6.07
C SER A 188 6.23 -1.75 5.68
N ILE A 189 5.46 -1.21 6.62
CA ILE A 189 4.14 -0.66 6.41
C ILE A 189 4.14 0.83 6.71
N VAL A 190 3.77 1.65 5.76
CA VAL A 190 3.57 3.10 5.89
C VAL A 190 2.08 3.34 6.10
N ALA A 191 1.68 3.51 7.35
CA ALA A 191 0.30 3.81 7.74
C ALA A 191 0.06 5.32 7.64
N VAL A 192 -0.67 5.75 6.60
CA VAL A 192 -0.86 7.16 6.26
C VAL A 192 -2.15 7.69 6.89
N THR A 193 -2.05 8.81 7.59
CA THR A 193 -3.20 9.59 8.06
C THR A 193 -3.05 11.06 7.68
N ALA A 194 -4.16 11.80 7.67
CA ALA A 194 -4.14 13.27 7.60
C ALA A 194 -4.26 13.87 9.01
N PRO A 195 -3.85 15.14 9.23
CA PRO A 195 -3.83 15.75 10.55
C PRO A 195 -5.21 16.26 10.99
N ASP A 196 -6.28 15.70 10.50
CA ASP A 196 -7.65 16.01 10.90
C ASP A 196 -8.21 14.93 11.86
N PRO A 197 -9.17 15.30 12.76
CA PRO A 197 -9.68 14.38 13.77
C PRO A 197 -10.33 13.12 13.17
N VAL A 198 -10.95 13.21 12.00
CA VAL A 198 -11.64 12.07 11.38
C VAL A 198 -10.63 11.05 10.87
N SER A 199 -9.60 11.50 10.17
CA SER A 199 -8.53 10.64 9.66
C SER A 199 -7.75 9.97 10.79
N VAL A 200 -7.43 10.73 11.85
CA VAL A 200 -6.74 10.18 13.04
C VAL A 200 -7.61 9.15 13.76
N ALA A 201 -8.90 9.45 13.99
CA ALA A 201 -9.82 8.50 14.63
C ALA A 201 -10.00 7.21 13.81
N ARG A 202 -10.03 7.30 12.47
CA ARG A 202 -10.07 6.12 11.60
C ARG A 202 -8.80 5.28 11.74
N LEU A 203 -7.62 5.92 11.71
CA LEU A 203 -6.37 5.20 11.93
C LEU A 203 -6.37 4.47 13.27
N ILE A 204 -6.73 5.15 14.36
CA ILE A 204 -6.78 4.55 15.71
C ILE A 204 -7.70 3.32 15.73
N ARG A 205 -8.87 3.42 15.13
CA ARG A 205 -9.85 2.33 15.09
C ARG A 205 -9.35 1.10 14.33
N GLU A 206 -8.74 1.31 13.15
CA GLU A 206 -8.29 0.22 12.27
C GLU A 206 -6.89 -0.31 12.63
N PHE A 207 -6.15 0.40 13.50
CA PHE A 207 -4.76 0.07 13.80
C PHE A 207 -4.59 -1.29 14.48
N GLY A 208 -5.55 -1.70 15.27
CA GLY A 208 -5.56 -3.02 15.91
C GLY A 208 -5.52 -4.15 14.90
N GLU A 209 -6.33 -4.06 13.83
CA GLU A 209 -6.35 -5.05 12.76
C GLU A 209 -5.07 -4.97 11.90
N LEU A 210 -4.60 -3.77 11.57
CA LEU A 210 -3.32 -3.56 10.89
C LEU A 210 -2.18 -4.26 11.65
N ARG A 211 -2.07 -4.04 12.95
CA ARG A 211 -1.04 -4.62 13.81
C ARG A 211 -1.14 -6.14 13.91
N LYS A 212 -2.36 -6.66 13.96
CA LYS A 212 -2.62 -8.12 14.01
C LYS A 212 -2.14 -8.83 12.74
N ILE A 213 -2.36 -8.21 11.58
CA ILE A 213 -2.01 -8.81 10.28
C ILE A 213 -0.53 -8.61 9.97
N SER A 214 0.02 -7.42 10.28
CA SER A 214 1.37 -7.03 9.87
C SER A 214 2.44 -7.83 10.61
N LYS A 215 3.44 -8.32 9.85
CA LYS A 215 4.68 -8.90 10.37
C LYS A 215 5.86 -7.94 10.25
N GLY A 216 5.73 -6.91 9.42
CA GLY A 216 6.78 -5.91 9.19
C GLY A 216 6.73 -4.74 10.16
N ARG A 217 7.71 -3.86 10.04
CA ARG A 217 7.80 -2.61 10.79
C ARG A 217 6.71 -1.63 10.35
N ILE A 218 5.98 -1.07 11.29
CA ILE A 218 4.95 -0.06 11.02
C ILE A 218 5.53 1.34 11.29
N LEU A 219 5.46 2.21 10.27
CA LEU A 219 5.76 3.64 10.35
C LEU A 219 4.46 4.41 10.15
N ILE A 220 4.18 5.37 11.03
CA ILE A 220 3.01 6.23 10.91
C ILE A 220 3.41 7.51 10.19
N VAL A 221 2.69 7.88 9.14
CA VAL A 221 2.91 9.13 8.41
C VAL A 221 1.70 10.03 8.54
N VAL A 222 1.89 11.19 9.19
CA VAL A 222 0.93 12.29 9.17
C VAL A 222 1.21 13.14 7.94
N ASN A 223 0.44 12.90 6.88
CA ASN A 223 0.56 13.59 5.60
C ASN A 223 -0.24 14.89 5.58
N ARG A 224 0.03 15.79 4.64
CA ARG A 224 -0.65 17.10 4.49
C ARG A 224 -0.58 17.97 5.74
N PHE A 225 0.51 17.91 6.47
CA PHE A 225 0.67 18.65 7.71
C PHE A 225 0.91 20.14 7.45
N ARG A 226 0.09 21.01 8.06
CA ARG A 226 0.18 22.48 7.95
C ARG A 226 0.16 23.12 9.34
N THR A 227 1.29 23.69 9.76
CA THR A 227 1.38 24.44 11.03
C THR A 227 0.54 25.72 11.02
N SER A 228 0.40 26.36 9.86
CA SER A 228 -0.40 27.60 9.69
C SER A 228 -1.89 27.44 9.99
N VAL A 229 -2.43 26.22 9.85
CA VAL A 229 -3.85 25.91 10.09
C VAL A 229 -4.07 25.30 11.48
N LEU A 230 -3.14 24.45 11.91
CA LEU A 230 -3.30 23.61 13.11
C LEU A 230 -2.70 24.27 14.38
N GLY A 231 -1.93 25.34 14.22
CA GLY A 231 -1.24 26.03 15.31
C GLY A 231 0.12 25.43 15.66
N VAL A 232 0.86 26.17 16.48
CA VAL A 232 2.28 25.91 16.80
C VAL A 232 2.48 24.58 17.53
N ASN A 233 1.50 24.17 18.34
CA ASN A 233 1.56 22.94 19.17
C ASN A 233 0.95 21.71 18.50
N ALA A 234 0.40 21.83 17.30
CA ALA A 234 -0.34 20.75 16.63
C ALA A 234 0.47 19.46 16.46
N ARG A 235 1.76 19.59 16.12
CA ARG A 235 2.63 18.43 15.99
C ARG A 235 2.75 17.65 17.30
N ARG A 236 2.94 18.35 18.42
CA ARG A 236 3.05 17.75 19.75
C ARG A 236 1.74 17.10 20.15
N GLN A 237 0.63 17.81 20.00
CA GLN A 237 -0.70 17.29 20.32
C GLN A 237 -1.05 16.02 19.53
N LEU A 238 -0.75 15.99 18.22
CA LEU A 238 -0.95 14.80 17.40
C LEU A 238 -0.06 13.63 17.85
N LEU A 239 1.20 13.91 18.18
CA LEU A 239 2.11 12.88 18.70
C LEU A 239 1.59 12.31 20.04
N ASP A 240 1.13 13.18 20.93
CA ASP A 240 0.60 12.76 22.24
C ASP A 240 -0.64 11.86 22.06
N VAL A 241 -1.59 12.25 21.18
CA VAL A 241 -2.78 11.44 20.87
C VAL A 241 -2.41 10.10 20.22
N LEU A 242 -1.50 10.11 19.24
CA LEU A 242 -1.10 8.88 18.58
C LEU A 242 -0.37 7.93 19.55
N ARG A 243 0.50 8.45 20.40
CA ARG A 243 1.18 7.64 21.43
C ARG A 243 0.23 7.06 22.46
N GLU A 244 -0.72 7.85 22.92
CA GLU A 244 -1.71 7.42 23.91
C GLU A 244 -2.53 6.21 23.41
N HIS A 245 -2.92 6.21 22.13
CA HIS A 245 -3.85 5.24 21.58
C HIS A 245 -3.17 4.07 20.84
N LEU A 246 -2.03 4.33 20.22
CA LEU A 246 -1.33 3.33 19.37
C LEU A 246 -0.09 2.75 20.06
N GLY A 247 0.50 3.46 21.00
CA GLY A 247 1.78 3.13 21.62
C GLY A 247 2.96 3.88 20.98
N ASP A 248 4.18 3.43 21.27
CA ASP A 248 5.39 4.09 20.79
C ASP A 248 5.77 3.56 19.40
N PHE A 249 5.34 4.28 18.39
CA PHE A 249 5.68 4.06 16.99
C PHE A 249 6.46 5.23 16.42
N GLU A 250 7.24 4.98 15.38
CA GLU A 250 7.88 6.05 14.63
C GLU A 250 6.83 6.84 13.84
N VAL A 251 6.76 8.15 14.09
CA VAL A 251 5.82 9.07 13.44
C VAL A 251 6.57 10.11 12.64
N LEU A 252 6.35 10.12 11.34
CA LEU A 252 6.89 11.14 10.42
C LEU A 252 5.78 12.09 9.97
N PHE A 253 6.18 13.35 9.72
CA PHE A 253 5.28 14.38 9.24
C PHE A 253 5.69 14.82 7.83
N VAL A 254 4.77 14.73 6.89
CA VAL A 254 4.95 15.19 5.52
C VAL A 254 4.16 16.48 5.34
N PRO A 255 4.83 17.61 5.05
CA PRO A 255 4.15 18.90 4.90
C PRO A 255 3.21 18.89 3.68
N ASP A 256 2.17 19.72 3.78
CA ASP A 256 1.28 19.97 2.65
C ASP A 256 1.90 21.04 1.72
N GLU A 257 2.06 20.69 0.46
CA GLU A 257 2.62 21.54 -0.60
C GLU A 257 1.68 21.51 -1.83
N PRO A 258 0.46 22.08 -1.71
CA PRO A 258 -0.57 21.94 -2.75
C PRO A 258 -0.10 22.40 -4.12
N ALA A 259 0.53 23.57 -4.22
CA ALA A 259 1.00 24.10 -5.50
C ALA A 259 2.02 23.18 -6.21
N LEU A 260 2.87 22.49 -5.45
CA LEU A 260 3.80 21.52 -6.00
C LEU A 260 3.06 20.25 -6.46
N LEU A 261 2.16 19.74 -5.62
CA LEU A 261 1.43 18.51 -5.89
C LEU A 261 0.45 18.68 -7.05
N ASP A 262 -0.26 19.81 -7.14
CA ASP A 262 -1.12 20.13 -8.28
C ASP A 262 -0.31 20.22 -9.58
N SER A 263 0.87 20.87 -9.53
CA SER A 263 1.78 20.93 -10.68
C SER A 263 2.32 19.54 -11.06
N ALA A 264 2.54 18.65 -10.10
CA ALA A 264 2.98 17.29 -10.33
C ALA A 264 1.90 16.46 -11.05
N VAL A 265 0.65 16.57 -10.60
CA VAL A 265 -0.51 15.94 -11.27
C VAL A 265 -0.66 16.47 -12.69
N ALA A 266 -0.63 17.78 -12.88
CA ALA A 266 -0.76 18.40 -14.21
C ALA A 266 0.35 17.98 -15.19
N LYS A 267 1.53 17.59 -14.67
CA LYS A 267 2.68 17.13 -15.47
C LYS A 267 2.84 15.60 -15.47
N SER A 268 1.91 14.88 -14.87
CA SER A 268 1.96 13.41 -14.76
C SER A 268 3.32 12.90 -14.22
N ALA A 269 3.83 13.56 -13.17
CA ALA A 269 5.16 13.31 -12.64
C ALA A 269 5.15 13.25 -11.10
N ALA A 270 6.13 12.55 -10.50
CA ALA A 270 6.32 12.64 -9.06
C ALA A 270 6.84 14.03 -8.66
N ALA A 271 6.25 14.61 -7.63
CA ALA A 271 6.68 15.90 -7.07
C ALA A 271 8.14 15.87 -6.60
N TYR A 272 8.59 14.71 -6.11
CA TYR A 272 9.96 14.46 -5.69
C TYR A 272 10.98 14.74 -6.81
N TRP A 273 10.70 14.35 -8.04
CA TRP A 273 11.59 14.62 -9.19
C TRP A 273 11.57 16.09 -9.60
N MET A 274 10.42 16.76 -9.46
CA MET A 274 10.28 18.16 -9.87
C MET A 274 11.02 19.12 -8.94
N ARG A 275 10.95 18.88 -7.62
CA ARG A 275 11.59 19.74 -6.60
C ARG A 275 12.23 18.90 -5.47
N PRO A 276 13.36 18.24 -5.72
CA PRO A 276 13.95 17.29 -4.76
C PRO A 276 14.44 17.93 -3.45
N ARG A 277 14.58 19.26 -3.40
CA ARG A 277 15.11 19.99 -2.24
C ARG A 277 14.04 20.74 -1.43
N CYS A 278 12.75 20.69 -1.81
CA CYS A 278 11.68 21.32 -1.04
C CYS A 278 11.38 20.56 0.26
N ASN A 279 10.54 21.16 1.14
CA ASN A 279 10.22 20.56 2.43
C ASN A 279 9.50 19.21 2.27
N TYR A 280 8.55 19.11 1.34
CA TYR A 280 7.85 17.88 1.00
C TYR A 280 8.85 16.77 0.60
N SER A 281 9.70 17.05 -0.39
CA SER A 281 10.66 16.05 -0.90
C SER A 281 11.70 15.64 0.15
N ARG A 282 12.10 16.56 1.04
CA ARG A 282 12.98 16.22 2.17
C ARG A 282 12.30 15.30 3.17
N ALA A 283 11.02 15.51 3.47
CA ALA A 283 10.25 14.63 4.34
C ALA A 283 10.06 13.24 3.71
N VAL A 284 9.74 13.16 2.41
CA VAL A 284 9.66 11.88 1.69
C VAL A 284 11.00 11.16 1.64
N LYS A 285 12.12 11.89 1.46
CA LYS A 285 13.45 11.32 1.52
C LYS A 285 13.77 10.77 2.91
N SER A 286 13.38 11.47 3.99
CA SER A 286 13.55 10.97 5.36
C SER A 286 12.75 9.68 5.58
N LEU A 287 11.54 9.57 5.03
CA LEU A 287 10.76 8.34 5.05
C LEU A 287 11.46 7.21 4.28
N ALA A 288 11.99 7.48 3.08
CA ALA A 288 12.76 6.51 2.30
C ALA A 288 13.98 6.01 3.10
N SER A 289 14.74 6.91 3.72
CA SER A 289 15.90 6.54 4.54
C SER A 289 15.52 5.72 5.78
N ALA A 290 14.37 5.99 6.40
CA ALA A 290 13.87 5.19 7.52
C ALA A 290 13.52 3.75 7.08
N ILE A 291 12.98 3.59 5.85
CA ILE A 291 12.70 2.28 5.26
C ILE A 291 13.98 1.53 4.93
N GLU A 292 14.95 2.19 4.28
CA GLU A 292 16.26 1.59 3.94
C GLU A 292 17.01 1.11 5.17
N ALA A 293 16.97 1.88 6.26
CA ALA A 293 17.59 1.50 7.53
C ALA A 293 16.96 0.24 8.14
N GLY A 294 15.63 0.08 8.02
CA GLY A 294 14.93 -1.11 8.49
C GLY A 294 15.11 -2.35 7.61
N ALA A 295 15.53 -2.18 6.36
CA ALA A 295 15.80 -3.28 5.43
C ALA A 295 17.20 -3.90 5.66
N SER A 296 18.08 -3.22 6.40
CA SER A 296 19.47 -3.64 6.66
C SER A 296 19.63 -4.39 7.99
N THR A 297 18.57 -4.51 8.77
CA THR A 297 18.51 -5.26 10.04
C THR A 297 17.77 -6.57 9.89
#